data_d8d1b7b2fc8d7534c128c70ad09902e0
#
_entry.id   d8d1b7b2fc8d7534c128c70ad09902e0
#
_cell.length_a   1.000
_cell.length_b   1.000
_cell.length_c   1.000
_cell.angle_alpha   90.00
_cell.angle_beta   90.00
_cell.angle_gamma   90.00
#
_symmetry.space_group_name_H-M   'P 1'
#
loop_
_entity.id
_entity.type
_entity.pdbx_description
1 polymer ?
#
loop_
_entity_poly.entity_id
_entity_poly.type
_entity_poly.pdbx_seq_one_letter_code
_entity_poly.pdbx_strand_id
1 'polypeptide(L)'
;MVNVRKRGKVFQYQFEIAPVDGVRKYINKSGFKTKAEAEKAGIIAYNEYTQTGHNFTPNTMSYSDYLDYWLKEHCQINLKYHTIQAYSNIIKNHIKPRLGFYRLSQITTATLQEFLNNLYVEKAFSKNFMKNILKVLKTSFAYATDVVGFVKENPAIKVR
;
A
#
# COMPACT_ATOMS: atom_id res chain seq x y z
N MET A 1 15.08 -22.42 -0.11
CA MET A 1 15.31 -22.73 -1.54
C MET A 1 13.98 -22.70 -2.26
N VAL A 2 13.90 -21.99 -3.40
CA VAL A 2 12.67 -21.90 -4.21
C VAL A 2 12.58 -23.12 -5.12
N ASN A 3 11.44 -23.77 -5.15
CA ASN A 3 11.17 -24.92 -6.01
C ASN A 3 10.12 -24.53 -7.07
N VAL A 4 10.33 -24.90 -8.33
CA VAL A 4 9.40 -24.58 -9.42
C VAL A 4 8.92 -25.87 -10.06
N ARG A 5 7.60 -26.02 -10.18
CA ARG A 5 6.98 -27.19 -10.81
C ARG A 5 5.89 -26.78 -11.79
N LYS A 6 5.66 -27.61 -12.80
CA LYS A 6 4.55 -27.46 -13.73
C LYS A 6 3.26 -28.00 -13.10
N ARG A 7 2.17 -27.25 -13.23
CA ARG A 7 0.83 -27.67 -12.77
C ARG A 7 -0.17 -27.44 -13.91
N GLY A 8 -0.46 -28.49 -14.64
CA GLY A 8 -1.27 -28.41 -15.84
C GLY A 8 -0.60 -27.56 -16.93
N LYS A 9 -1.24 -26.47 -17.36
CA LYS A 9 -0.74 -25.56 -18.39
C LYS A 9 0.14 -24.42 -17.87
N VAL A 10 0.31 -24.29 -16.54
CA VAL A 10 1.04 -23.18 -15.90
C VAL A 10 2.14 -23.69 -14.98
N PHE A 11 3.06 -22.80 -14.63
CA PHE A 11 4.11 -23.07 -13.63
C PHE A 11 3.75 -22.46 -12.28
N GLN A 12 4.27 -23.08 -11.23
CA GLN A 12 4.09 -22.68 -9.83
C GLN A 12 5.46 -22.66 -9.15
N TYR A 13 5.72 -21.63 -8.35
CA TYR A 13 6.82 -21.69 -7.39
C TYR A 13 6.32 -22.06 -6.00
N GLN A 14 7.22 -22.62 -5.18
CA GLN A 14 6.98 -22.96 -3.79
C GLN A 14 8.28 -22.85 -3.01
N PHE A 15 8.22 -22.31 -1.78
CA PHE A 15 9.32 -22.37 -0.82
C PHE A 15 8.79 -22.55 0.61
N GLU A 16 9.64 -23.14 1.45
CA GLU A 16 9.33 -23.41 2.85
C GLU A 16 9.50 -22.12 3.67
N ILE A 17 8.58 -21.89 4.61
CA ILE A 17 8.63 -20.81 5.59
C ILE A 17 8.74 -21.37 7.01
N ALA A 18 8.82 -20.50 8.02
CA ALA A 18 8.90 -20.91 9.41
C ALA A 18 7.74 -21.87 9.78
N PRO A 19 8.02 -22.96 10.48
CA PRO A 19 6.99 -23.90 10.92
C PRO A 19 6.07 -23.22 11.94
N VAL A 20 4.80 -23.60 11.93
CA VAL A 20 3.81 -23.17 12.92
C VAL A 20 3.34 -24.42 13.68
N ASP A 21 3.40 -24.40 14.99
CA ASP A 21 3.07 -25.55 15.87
C ASP A 21 3.81 -26.85 15.48
N GLY A 22 5.08 -26.71 15.06
CA GLY A 22 5.89 -27.83 14.59
C GLY A 22 5.54 -28.35 13.19
N VAL A 23 4.54 -27.78 12.52
CA VAL A 23 4.10 -28.18 11.18
C VAL A 23 4.77 -27.31 10.12
N ARG A 24 5.38 -27.96 9.12
CA ARG A 24 6.00 -27.27 7.99
C ARG A 24 4.95 -26.50 7.18
N LYS A 25 5.25 -25.25 6.90
CA LYS A 25 4.42 -24.36 6.08
C LYS A 25 5.15 -23.95 4.81
N TYR A 26 4.38 -23.69 3.76
CA TYR A 26 4.91 -23.36 2.43
C TYR A 26 4.17 -22.17 1.86
N ILE A 27 4.89 -21.25 1.23
CA ILE A 27 4.33 -20.26 0.33
C ILE A 27 4.39 -20.81 -1.08
N ASN A 28 3.27 -20.75 -1.79
CA ASN A 28 3.18 -21.16 -3.19
C ASN A 28 2.33 -20.18 -3.99
N LYS A 29 2.70 -19.99 -5.26
CA LYS A 29 1.94 -19.19 -6.21
C LYS A 29 2.02 -19.80 -7.61
N SER A 30 0.88 -19.92 -8.27
CA SER A 30 0.74 -20.49 -9.62
C SER A 30 0.25 -19.43 -10.61
N GLY A 31 0.18 -19.80 -11.89
CA GLY A 31 -0.34 -18.91 -12.94
C GLY A 31 0.72 -18.36 -13.87
N PHE A 32 1.99 -18.76 -13.72
CA PHE A 32 3.08 -18.31 -14.58
C PHE A 32 3.09 -19.11 -15.90
N LYS A 33 3.33 -18.41 -17.01
CA LYS A 33 3.35 -19.01 -18.33
C LYS A 33 4.62 -19.80 -18.60
N THR A 34 5.75 -19.40 -18.01
CA THR A 34 7.03 -20.05 -18.20
C THR A 34 7.70 -20.42 -16.87
N LYS A 35 8.60 -21.41 -16.91
CA LYS A 35 9.42 -21.82 -15.75
C LYS A 35 10.28 -20.68 -15.25
N ALA A 36 10.90 -19.92 -16.17
CA ALA A 36 11.78 -18.80 -15.82
C ALA A 36 11.03 -17.66 -15.13
N GLU A 37 9.79 -17.37 -15.55
CA GLU A 37 8.93 -16.37 -14.90
C GLU A 37 8.58 -16.80 -13.46
N ALA A 38 8.18 -18.06 -13.26
CA ALA A 38 7.89 -18.60 -11.94
C ALA A 38 9.12 -18.58 -11.02
N GLU A 39 10.29 -18.90 -11.55
CA GLU A 39 11.55 -18.90 -10.80
C GLU A 39 11.96 -17.49 -10.36
N LYS A 40 11.93 -16.52 -11.26
CA LYS A 40 12.19 -15.09 -10.93
C LYS A 40 11.23 -14.58 -9.86
N ALA A 41 9.94 -14.84 -10.03
CA ALA A 41 8.92 -14.43 -9.06
C ALA A 41 9.12 -15.12 -7.70
N GLY A 42 9.49 -16.40 -7.70
CA GLY A 42 9.77 -17.16 -6.50
C GLY A 42 11.02 -16.64 -5.74
N ILE A 43 12.09 -16.28 -6.46
CA ILE A 43 13.31 -15.72 -5.86
C ILE A 43 13.00 -14.36 -5.21
N ILE A 44 12.24 -13.49 -5.87
CA ILE A 44 11.83 -12.20 -5.31
C ILE A 44 11.03 -12.40 -4.02
N ALA A 45 10.02 -13.29 -4.07
CA ALA A 45 9.18 -13.58 -2.91
C ALA A 45 9.97 -14.21 -1.74
N TYR A 46 10.94 -15.07 -2.04
CA TYR A 46 11.82 -15.67 -1.03
C TYR A 46 12.74 -14.63 -0.38
N ASN A 47 13.30 -13.72 -1.19
CA ASN A 47 14.12 -12.64 -0.66
C ASN A 47 13.32 -11.68 0.22
N GLU A 48 12.10 -11.35 -0.18
CA GLU A 48 11.19 -10.54 0.65
C GLU A 48 10.87 -11.23 1.98
N TYR A 49 10.58 -12.53 1.95
CA TYR A 49 10.35 -13.31 3.16
C TYR A 49 11.58 -13.35 4.08
N THR A 50 12.77 -13.55 3.54
CA THR A 50 14.01 -13.60 4.35
C THR A 50 14.38 -12.25 4.96
N GLN A 51 14.02 -11.14 4.31
CA GLN A 51 14.27 -9.79 4.83
C GLN A 51 13.22 -9.33 5.85
N THR A 52 11.96 -9.69 5.64
CA THR A 52 10.82 -9.17 6.42
C THR A 52 10.10 -10.23 7.27
N GLY A 53 10.45 -11.51 7.10
CA GLY A 53 9.79 -12.63 7.77
C GLY A 53 8.45 -13.04 7.16
N HIS A 54 7.95 -12.31 6.19
CA HIS A 54 6.70 -12.62 5.48
C HIS A 54 6.78 -12.23 4.00
N ASN A 55 5.92 -12.85 3.19
CA ASN A 55 5.79 -12.51 1.79
C ASN A 55 4.79 -11.36 1.62
N PHE A 56 5.25 -10.24 1.07
CA PHE A 56 4.41 -9.08 0.82
C PHE A 56 3.48 -9.32 -0.38
N THR A 57 2.17 -9.19 -0.15
CA THR A 57 1.15 -9.17 -1.21
C THR A 57 0.50 -7.79 -1.24
N PRO A 58 0.67 -7.01 -2.33
CA PRO A 58 0.08 -5.68 -2.41
C PRO A 58 -1.43 -5.74 -2.23
N ASN A 59 -1.97 -4.86 -1.40
CA ASN A 59 -3.40 -4.74 -1.22
C ASN A 59 -4.03 -4.14 -2.50
N THR A 60 -5.11 -4.75 -2.98
CA THR A 60 -5.84 -4.30 -4.17
C THR A 60 -6.93 -3.26 -3.86
N MET A 61 -7.11 -2.91 -2.60
CA MET A 61 -8.09 -1.94 -2.12
C MET A 61 -7.90 -0.59 -2.81
N SER A 62 -9.00 0.10 -3.10
CA SER A 62 -8.96 1.48 -3.58
C SER A 62 -8.44 2.43 -2.49
N TYR A 63 -7.80 3.52 -2.90
CA TYR A 63 -7.37 4.52 -1.92
C TYR A 63 -8.57 5.16 -1.20
N SER A 64 -9.72 5.28 -1.88
CA SER A 64 -10.97 5.73 -1.27
C SER A 64 -11.40 4.86 -0.09
N ASP A 65 -11.47 3.52 -0.29
CA ASP A 65 -11.90 2.57 0.74
C ASP A 65 -10.86 2.49 1.88
N TYR A 66 -9.58 2.58 1.51
CA TYR A 66 -8.51 2.64 2.49
C TYR A 66 -8.62 3.88 3.40
N LEU A 67 -8.93 5.06 2.86
CA LEU A 67 -9.10 6.27 3.65
C LEU A 67 -10.30 6.18 4.61
N ASP A 68 -11.40 5.52 4.21
CA ASP A 68 -12.52 5.25 5.12
C ASP A 68 -12.11 4.30 6.24
N TYR A 69 -11.40 3.23 5.90
CA TYR A 69 -10.82 2.31 6.86
C TYR A 69 -9.89 3.04 7.85
N TRP A 70 -8.95 3.86 7.34
CA TRP A 70 -8.02 4.62 8.17
C TRP A 70 -8.69 5.63 9.09
N LEU A 71 -9.72 6.33 8.61
CA LEU A 71 -10.51 7.25 9.44
C LEU A 71 -11.20 6.50 10.59
N LYS A 72 -11.80 5.34 10.31
CA LYS A 72 -12.52 4.53 11.29
C LYS A 72 -11.57 3.86 12.28
N GLU A 73 -10.59 3.12 11.81
CA GLU A 73 -9.77 2.24 12.64
C GLU A 73 -8.61 2.96 13.34
N HIS A 74 -8.16 4.10 12.81
CA HIS A 74 -7.06 4.86 13.41
C HIS A 74 -7.47 6.23 13.91
N CYS A 75 -8.09 7.06 13.06
CA CYS A 75 -8.32 8.46 13.42
C CYS A 75 -9.38 8.61 14.52
N GLN A 76 -10.48 7.86 14.45
CA GLN A 76 -11.55 7.93 15.46
C GLN A 76 -11.08 7.48 16.85
N ILE A 77 -10.09 6.60 16.90
CA ILE A 77 -9.57 6.08 18.18
C ILE A 77 -8.50 7.00 18.76
N ASN A 78 -7.65 7.58 17.91
CA ASN A 78 -6.40 8.22 18.33
C ASN A 78 -6.41 9.76 18.24
N LEU A 79 -7.38 10.37 17.55
CA LEU A 79 -7.37 11.80 17.29
C LEU A 79 -8.55 12.52 17.94
N LYS A 80 -8.36 13.82 18.21
CA LYS A 80 -9.43 14.68 18.73
C LYS A 80 -10.49 14.94 17.65
N TYR A 81 -11.73 15.11 18.05
CA TYR A 81 -12.90 15.34 17.19
C TYR A 81 -12.65 16.38 16.08
N HIS A 82 -12.15 17.57 16.44
CA HIS A 82 -11.88 18.62 15.44
C HIS A 82 -10.84 18.21 14.38
N THR A 83 -9.84 17.40 14.75
CA THR A 83 -8.85 16.89 13.81
C THR A 83 -9.48 15.89 12.85
N ILE A 84 -10.34 15.02 13.36
CA ILE A 84 -11.08 14.04 12.54
C ILE A 84 -11.97 14.75 11.53
N GLN A 85 -12.71 15.79 11.95
CA GLN A 85 -13.55 16.58 11.06
C GLN A 85 -12.71 17.28 9.96
N ALA A 86 -11.59 17.87 10.32
CA ALA A 86 -10.69 18.51 9.36
C ALA A 86 -10.14 17.49 8.34
N TYR A 87 -9.72 16.31 8.81
CA TYR A 87 -9.22 15.23 7.93
C TYR A 87 -10.33 14.69 7.02
N SER A 88 -11.52 14.43 7.57
CA SER A 88 -12.69 13.99 6.80
C SER A 88 -13.04 14.98 5.69
N ASN A 89 -13.05 16.28 5.98
CA ASN A 89 -13.32 17.32 4.99
C ASN A 89 -12.26 17.35 3.87
N ILE A 90 -10.97 17.27 4.22
CA ILE A 90 -9.88 17.21 3.25
C ILE A 90 -10.00 15.95 2.38
N ILE A 91 -10.24 14.81 3.00
CA ILE A 91 -10.39 13.53 2.30
C ILE A 91 -11.56 13.57 1.33
N LYS A 92 -12.74 13.95 1.81
CA LYS A 92 -13.98 13.96 1.02
C LYS A 92 -13.92 14.92 -0.14
N ASN A 93 -13.44 16.15 0.09
CA ASN A 93 -13.57 17.23 -0.89
C ASN A 93 -12.36 17.36 -1.82
N HIS A 94 -11.18 16.84 -1.45
CA HIS A 94 -9.96 17.08 -2.21
C HIS A 94 -9.23 15.78 -2.61
N ILE A 95 -9.11 14.80 -1.70
CA ILE A 95 -8.32 13.60 -1.98
C ILE A 95 -9.13 12.55 -2.76
N LYS A 96 -10.30 12.15 -2.24
CA LYS A 96 -11.12 11.11 -2.87
C LYS A 96 -11.54 11.42 -4.31
N PRO A 97 -11.96 12.63 -4.67
CA PRO A 97 -12.39 12.92 -6.04
C PRO A 97 -11.27 12.75 -7.08
N ARG A 98 -9.99 12.83 -6.66
CA ARG A 98 -8.84 12.82 -7.57
C ARG A 98 -7.96 11.59 -7.44
N LEU A 99 -7.80 11.08 -6.22
CA LEU A 99 -6.92 9.93 -5.92
C LEU A 99 -7.69 8.67 -5.48
N GLY A 100 -8.96 8.80 -5.13
CA GLY A 100 -9.73 7.71 -4.53
C GLY A 100 -9.89 6.47 -5.42
N PHE A 101 -9.90 6.63 -6.74
CA PHE A 101 -10.06 5.55 -7.71
C PHE A 101 -8.76 4.78 -8.00
N TYR A 102 -7.61 5.28 -7.58
CA TYR A 102 -6.37 4.52 -7.68
C TYR A 102 -6.33 3.36 -6.68
N ARG A 103 -5.70 2.26 -7.06
CA ARG A 103 -5.35 1.22 -6.09
C ARG A 103 -4.28 1.76 -5.14
N LEU A 104 -4.45 1.52 -3.85
CA LEU A 104 -3.52 2.00 -2.82
C LEU A 104 -2.05 1.66 -3.14
N SER A 105 -1.80 0.44 -3.61
CA SER A 105 -0.45 -0.04 -3.95
C SER A 105 0.15 0.55 -5.24
N GLN A 106 -0.64 1.27 -6.03
CA GLN A 106 -0.19 1.86 -7.30
C GLN A 106 0.08 3.35 -7.21
N ILE A 107 -0.25 3.99 -6.08
CA ILE A 107 0.02 5.40 -5.87
C ILE A 107 1.52 5.60 -5.65
N THR A 108 2.12 6.45 -6.50
CA THR A 108 3.55 6.78 -6.46
C THR A 108 3.79 8.17 -5.89
N THR A 109 5.04 8.46 -5.54
CA THR A 109 5.47 9.82 -5.14
C THR A 109 5.16 10.85 -6.24
N ALA A 110 5.36 10.48 -7.51
CA ALA A 110 5.05 11.35 -8.65
C ALA A 110 3.55 11.69 -8.71
N THR A 111 2.67 10.69 -8.57
CA THR A 111 1.22 10.88 -8.55
C THR A 111 0.78 11.84 -7.43
N LEU A 112 1.35 11.69 -6.24
CA LEU A 112 1.03 12.55 -5.10
C LEU A 112 1.55 13.98 -5.30
N GLN A 113 2.75 14.15 -5.84
CA GLN A 113 3.32 15.47 -6.12
C GLN A 113 2.52 16.21 -7.20
N GLU A 114 2.16 15.51 -8.29
CA GLU A 114 1.30 16.07 -9.34
C GLU A 114 -0.06 16.50 -8.80
N PHE A 115 -0.68 15.67 -7.95
CA PHE A 115 -1.93 16.01 -7.28
C PHE A 115 -1.82 17.32 -6.48
N LEU A 116 -0.77 17.51 -5.68
CA LEU A 116 -0.57 18.72 -4.90
C LEU A 116 -0.30 19.94 -5.79
N ASN A 117 0.52 19.78 -6.82
CA ASN A 117 0.81 20.87 -7.77
C ASN A 117 -0.48 21.34 -8.47
N ASN A 118 -1.30 20.41 -8.94
CA ASN A 118 -2.56 20.72 -9.59
C ASN A 118 -3.54 21.43 -8.64
N LEU A 119 -3.64 20.97 -7.38
CA LEU A 119 -4.45 21.64 -6.36
C LEU A 119 -3.99 23.08 -6.08
N TYR A 120 -2.70 23.29 -6.01
CA TYR A 120 -2.12 24.61 -5.77
C TYR A 120 -2.44 25.58 -6.92
N VAL A 121 -2.28 25.12 -8.17
CA VAL A 121 -2.53 25.95 -9.36
C VAL A 121 -4.03 26.23 -9.55
N GLU A 122 -4.89 25.21 -9.42
CA GLU A 122 -6.32 25.34 -9.71
C GLU A 122 -7.10 26.10 -8.64
N LYS A 123 -6.75 25.92 -7.37
CA LYS A 123 -7.55 26.41 -6.23
C LYS A 123 -6.93 27.56 -5.48
N ALA A 124 -5.67 27.91 -5.77
CA ALA A 124 -4.92 28.96 -5.07
C ALA A 124 -5.04 28.86 -3.54
N PHE A 125 -5.04 27.67 -3.00
CA PHE A 125 -5.14 27.44 -1.56
C PHE A 125 -3.97 28.05 -0.81
N SER A 126 -4.22 28.49 0.42
CA SER A 126 -3.16 28.97 1.32
C SER A 126 -2.11 27.89 1.56
N LYS A 127 -0.85 28.31 1.78
CA LYS A 127 0.24 27.39 2.13
C LYS A 127 -0.07 26.51 3.34
N ASN A 128 -0.81 27.03 4.33
CA ASN A 128 -1.22 26.27 5.51
C ASN A 128 -2.22 25.17 5.16
N PHE A 129 -3.16 25.46 4.29
CA PHE A 129 -4.13 24.44 3.86
C PHE A 129 -3.46 23.33 3.05
N MET A 130 -2.53 23.68 2.16
CA MET A 130 -1.70 22.70 1.43
C MET A 130 -0.87 21.83 2.36
N LYS A 131 -0.27 22.41 3.43
CA LYS A 131 0.43 21.62 4.47
C LYS A 131 -0.50 20.64 5.18
N ASN A 132 -1.76 21.01 5.43
CA ASN A 132 -2.73 20.12 6.06
C ASN A 132 -3.09 18.94 5.11
N ILE A 133 -3.27 19.19 3.82
CA ILE A 133 -3.47 18.11 2.84
C ILE A 133 -2.26 17.17 2.81
N LEU A 134 -1.05 17.72 2.72
CA LEU A 134 0.18 16.94 2.75
C LEU A 134 0.32 16.12 4.04
N LYS A 135 -0.08 16.68 5.18
CA LYS A 135 -0.08 15.97 6.46
C LYS A 135 -1.01 14.75 6.42
N VAL A 136 -2.23 14.89 5.89
CA VAL A 136 -3.17 13.76 5.74
C VAL A 136 -2.57 12.68 4.85
N LEU A 137 -1.98 13.03 3.71
CA LEU A 137 -1.30 12.08 2.83
C LEU A 137 -0.17 11.34 3.56
N LYS A 138 0.74 12.07 4.22
CA LYS A 138 1.88 11.47 4.92
C LYS A 138 1.45 10.54 6.05
N THR A 139 0.49 10.95 6.87
CA THR A 139 0.03 10.14 8.02
C THR A 139 -0.79 8.93 7.60
N SER A 140 -1.65 9.05 6.57
CA SER A 140 -2.39 7.90 6.05
C SER A 140 -1.47 6.86 5.42
N PHE A 141 -0.49 7.27 4.60
CA PHE A 141 0.46 6.34 4.02
C PHE A 141 1.45 5.75 5.04
N ALA A 142 1.84 6.50 6.08
CA ALA A 142 2.63 5.95 7.18
C ALA A 142 1.88 4.81 7.88
N TYR A 143 0.60 5.00 8.17
CA TYR A 143 -0.23 3.94 8.75
C TYR A 143 -0.37 2.73 7.80
N ALA A 144 -0.52 2.98 6.49
CA ALA A 144 -0.60 1.93 5.48
C ALA A 144 0.67 1.08 5.39
N THR A 145 1.84 1.68 5.61
CA THR A 145 3.15 1.02 5.52
C THR A 145 3.56 0.40 6.85
N ASP A 146 3.56 1.22 7.90
CA ASP A 146 4.25 0.90 9.16
C ASP A 146 3.37 0.07 10.11
N VAL A 147 2.04 0.21 10.02
CA VAL A 147 1.11 -0.44 10.94
C VAL A 147 0.37 -1.61 10.30
N VAL A 148 -0.26 -1.39 9.14
CA VAL A 148 -1.10 -2.43 8.52
C VAL A 148 -0.42 -3.19 7.38
N GLY A 149 0.72 -2.72 6.87
CA GLY A 149 1.48 -3.41 5.82
C GLY A 149 0.73 -3.53 4.48
N PHE A 150 -0.17 -2.62 4.15
CA PHE A 150 -0.93 -2.63 2.89
C PHE A 150 -0.12 -2.16 1.69
N VAL A 151 0.94 -1.39 1.93
CA VAL A 151 1.92 -0.96 0.93
C VAL A 151 3.33 -1.23 1.46
N LYS A 152 4.27 -1.47 0.56
CA LYS A 152 5.65 -1.82 0.90
C LYS A 152 6.45 -0.59 1.35
N GLU A 153 6.23 0.53 0.67
CA GLU A 153 6.94 1.78 0.91
C GLU A 153 5.96 2.95 0.96
N ASN A 154 6.25 3.93 1.79
CA ASN A 154 5.43 5.13 1.91
C ASN A 154 5.76 6.13 0.78
N PRO A 155 4.88 6.31 -0.23
CA PRO A 155 5.14 7.20 -1.36
C PRO A 155 5.08 8.68 -0.97
N ALA A 156 4.52 9.02 0.20
CA ALA A 156 4.34 10.41 0.62
C ALA A 156 5.56 11.00 1.36
N ILE A 157 6.59 10.21 1.70
CA ILE A 157 7.75 10.68 2.47
C ILE A 157 8.45 11.85 1.75
N LYS A 158 8.74 11.67 0.45
CA LYS A 158 9.52 12.62 -0.36
C LYS A 158 8.68 13.74 -0.98
N VAL A 159 7.37 13.72 -0.81
CA VAL A 159 6.44 14.74 -1.33
C VAL A 159 6.63 16.06 -0.58
N ARG A 160 6.62 17.20 -1.30
CA ARG A 160 6.90 18.54 -0.79
C ARG A 160 5.81 19.53 -1.18
#